data_66e263b4d66f89f726650eba14bd1a24
#
_entry.id   66e263b4d66f89f726650eba14bd1a24
#
_cell.length_a   1.000
_cell.length_b   1.000
_cell.length_c   1.000
_cell.angle_alpha   90.00
_cell.angle_beta   90.00
_cell.angle_gamma   90.00
#
_symmetry.space_group_name_H-M   'P 1'
#
loop_
_entity.id
_entity.type
_entity.pdbx_description
1 polymer ?
#
loop_
_entity_poly.entity_id
_entity_poly.type
_entity_poly.pdbx_seq_one_letter_code
_entity_poly.pdbx_strand_id
1 'polypeptide(L)'
;MRSLPAVMAAMLLLTACGTTEPPAAQEPSAGAAAPITVTDARGKQVTLDRPATRVVGLEWGEVEMLVALGVQPVGAADVKGYGTWVTAAPLDASVKDVGTRQEPSVDSIAALQPDLVVMESDDAGLVGQLEKIAPVIVAKGSDAAANLTRMRADLTLLATAVGRTEQATKVMADFDAAMADGKARIAASGSAGQKFMMADGWKDGSKISIRPFGKGALVSDVAERLGLTNAWTGEVDAQWGLGSTDVEGMTAVKDENLRFFYNASDGVDVFADLAGNSLWKSLSFVKRNQITKLPDGIWTFGGPLSCRQYVDALVKAYAG
;
A
#
# COMPACT_ATOMS: atom_id res chain seq x y z
N MET A 1 80.53 -16.55 -82.05
CA MET A 1 81.38 -17.24 -81.06
C MET A 1 80.80 -16.97 -79.67
N ARG A 2 80.57 -18.06 -78.96
CA ARG A 2 80.29 -18.16 -77.55
C ARG A 2 78.91 -17.65 -77.05
N SER A 3 78.03 -18.52 -77.00
CA SER A 3 76.96 -18.97 -76.16
C SER A 3 77.08 -18.62 -74.68
N LEU A 4 75.96 -18.15 -74.10
CA LEU A 4 75.72 -18.17 -72.69
C LEU A 4 74.29 -18.69 -72.44
N PRO A 5 74.13 -19.53 -71.48
CA PRO A 5 72.77 -20.12 -71.18
C PRO A 5 71.97 -19.22 -70.24
N ALA A 6 70.66 -19.25 -70.47
CA ALA A 6 69.63 -18.63 -69.59
C ALA A 6 69.40 -19.49 -68.40
N VAL A 7 69.45 -18.90 -67.20
CA VAL A 7 69.02 -19.50 -65.97
C VAL A 7 67.56 -19.03 -65.70
N MET A 8 66.64 -20.01 -65.68
CA MET A 8 65.24 -19.82 -65.43
C MET A 8 65.03 -19.94 -63.94
N ALA A 9 64.72 -18.84 -63.24
CA ALA A 9 64.36 -18.84 -61.85
C ALA A 9 62.82 -19.02 -61.71
N ALA A 10 62.40 -20.15 -61.17
CA ALA A 10 61.05 -20.44 -60.86
C ALA A 10 60.65 -19.71 -59.57
N MET A 11 59.75 -18.71 -59.64
CA MET A 11 59.09 -18.08 -58.50
C MET A 11 57.90 -18.94 -58.09
N LEU A 12 57.98 -19.60 -56.94
CA LEU A 12 56.87 -20.22 -56.23
C LEU A 12 56.02 -19.14 -55.56
N LEU A 13 54.82 -18.86 -56.08
CA LEU A 13 53.81 -18.05 -55.46
C LEU A 13 53.10 -18.90 -54.38
N LEU A 14 53.39 -18.64 -53.11
CA LEU A 14 52.61 -19.11 -51.96
C LEU A 14 51.35 -18.23 -51.83
N THR A 15 50.19 -18.77 -52.26
CA THR A 15 48.89 -18.19 -51.95
C THR A 15 48.54 -18.55 -50.52
N ALA A 16 48.76 -17.64 -49.57
CA ALA A 16 48.20 -17.69 -48.24
C ALA A 16 46.72 -17.26 -48.31
N CYS A 17 45.77 -18.23 -48.24
CA CYS A 17 44.39 -17.98 -47.93
C CYS A 17 44.29 -17.54 -46.45
N GLY A 18 44.37 -16.23 -46.22
CA GLY A 18 43.94 -15.64 -44.94
C GLY A 18 42.43 -15.55 -44.93
N THR A 19 41.76 -16.44 -44.23
CA THR A 19 40.34 -16.26 -43.83
C THR A 19 40.31 -15.11 -42.81
N THR A 20 40.04 -13.90 -43.27
CA THR A 20 39.66 -12.79 -42.39
C THR A 20 38.21 -13.04 -41.96
N GLU A 21 38.09 -13.70 -40.80
CA GLU A 21 36.79 -13.71 -40.12
C GLU A 21 36.42 -12.25 -39.84
N PRO A 22 35.19 -11.79 -40.22
CA PRO A 22 34.73 -10.47 -39.82
C PRO A 22 34.72 -10.42 -38.28
N PRO A 23 35.13 -9.28 -37.66
CA PRO A 23 35.01 -9.17 -36.21
C PRO A 23 33.55 -9.48 -35.84
N ALA A 24 33.39 -10.44 -34.93
CA ALA A 24 32.08 -10.74 -34.36
C ALA A 24 31.43 -9.42 -33.94
N ALA A 25 30.25 -9.13 -34.51
CA ALA A 25 29.48 -7.99 -34.09
C ALA A 25 29.28 -8.18 -32.57
N GLN A 26 29.90 -7.27 -31.80
CA GLN A 26 29.60 -7.18 -30.37
C GLN A 26 28.06 -6.98 -30.27
N GLU A 27 27.37 -7.99 -29.78
CA GLU A 27 25.98 -7.82 -29.36
C GLU A 27 25.96 -6.57 -28.47
N PRO A 28 25.02 -5.63 -28.69
CA PRO A 28 24.91 -4.47 -27.83
C PRO A 28 24.78 -5.00 -26.42
N SER A 29 25.79 -4.74 -25.60
CA SER A 29 25.74 -4.97 -24.15
C SER A 29 24.39 -4.41 -23.69
N ALA A 30 23.52 -5.26 -23.15
CA ALA A 30 22.22 -4.84 -22.62
C ALA A 30 22.50 -3.63 -21.75
N GLY A 31 22.13 -2.44 -22.24
CA GLY A 31 22.50 -1.17 -21.62
C GLY A 31 22.08 -1.24 -20.17
N ALA A 32 22.99 -0.99 -19.24
CA ALA A 32 22.67 -0.88 -17.84
C ALA A 32 21.49 0.07 -17.72
N ALA A 33 20.38 -0.40 -17.14
CA ALA A 33 19.20 0.44 -16.94
C ALA A 33 19.64 1.70 -16.20
N ALA A 34 19.14 2.86 -16.63
CA ALA A 34 19.49 4.11 -15.98
C ALA A 34 19.10 4.05 -14.49
N PRO A 35 19.91 4.62 -13.59
CA PRO A 35 19.57 4.67 -12.17
C PRO A 35 18.20 5.33 -11.95
N ILE A 36 17.43 4.78 -11.01
CA ILE A 36 16.14 5.32 -10.61
C ILE A 36 16.37 6.20 -9.40
N THR A 37 15.91 7.45 -9.45
CA THR A 37 15.94 8.34 -8.29
C THR A 37 14.52 8.76 -7.94
N VAL A 38 14.14 8.57 -6.69
CA VAL A 38 12.85 9.00 -6.12
C VAL A 38 13.10 9.93 -4.94
N THR A 39 12.16 10.84 -4.69
CA THR A 39 12.18 11.68 -3.49
C THR A 39 11.14 11.13 -2.52
N ASP A 40 11.55 10.73 -1.34
CA ASP A 40 10.68 10.15 -0.31
C ASP A 40 10.01 11.21 0.59
N ALA A 41 9.23 10.79 1.57
CA ALA A 41 8.49 11.69 2.46
C ALA A 41 9.39 12.60 3.31
N ARG A 42 10.66 12.24 3.50
CA ARG A 42 11.67 13.06 4.19
C ARG A 42 12.23 14.17 3.29
N GLY A 43 11.86 14.20 2.00
CA GLY A 43 12.51 15.05 0.99
C GLY A 43 13.89 14.52 0.57
N LYS A 44 14.26 13.30 0.99
CA LYS A 44 15.53 12.68 0.63
C LYS A 44 15.44 12.03 -0.75
N GLN A 45 16.45 12.26 -1.57
CA GLN A 45 16.62 11.52 -2.82
C GLN A 45 17.21 10.14 -2.52
N VAL A 46 16.49 9.10 -2.91
CA VAL A 46 16.92 7.71 -2.83
C VAL A 46 17.20 7.23 -4.25
N THR A 47 18.41 6.78 -4.50
CA THR A 47 18.86 6.30 -5.82
C THR A 47 19.05 4.79 -5.76
N LEU A 48 18.47 4.10 -6.75
CA LEU A 48 18.58 2.66 -6.98
C LEU A 48 19.26 2.47 -8.33
N ASP A 49 20.26 1.58 -8.42
CA ASP A 49 20.97 1.31 -9.68
C ASP A 49 20.04 0.65 -10.72
N ARG A 50 18.99 0.02 -10.27
CA ARG A 50 17.94 -0.66 -11.07
C ARG A 50 16.64 -0.73 -10.27
N PRO A 51 15.50 -1.08 -10.92
CA PRO A 51 14.26 -1.37 -10.18
C PRO A 51 14.49 -2.42 -9.09
N ALA A 52 14.00 -2.13 -7.89
CA ALA A 52 14.12 -3.05 -6.76
C ALA A 52 13.30 -4.34 -7.00
N THR A 53 13.88 -5.46 -6.63
CA THR A 53 13.29 -6.79 -6.80
C THR A 53 13.22 -7.58 -5.50
N ARG A 54 14.00 -7.20 -4.50
CA ARG A 54 14.06 -7.82 -3.18
C ARG A 54 13.66 -6.81 -2.12
N VAL A 55 12.37 -6.51 -2.08
CA VAL A 55 11.83 -5.46 -1.20
C VAL A 55 11.43 -6.05 0.15
N VAL A 56 11.75 -5.35 1.23
CA VAL A 56 11.18 -5.59 2.56
C VAL A 56 10.24 -4.44 2.88
N GLY A 57 9.00 -4.75 3.29
CA GLY A 57 7.99 -3.77 3.71
C GLY A 57 7.72 -3.84 5.20
N LEU A 58 7.76 -2.70 5.89
CA LEU A 58 7.60 -2.63 7.35
C LEU A 58 6.22 -2.12 7.78
N GLU A 59 5.41 -1.59 6.86
CA GLU A 59 4.02 -1.21 7.11
C GLU A 59 3.07 -1.86 6.10
N TRP A 60 1.88 -2.21 6.57
CA TRP A 60 0.93 -3.01 5.82
C TRP A 60 0.34 -2.27 4.61
N GLY A 61 0.21 -0.94 4.69
CA GLY A 61 -0.26 -0.12 3.56
C GLY A 61 0.68 -0.19 2.36
N GLU A 62 1.97 -0.06 2.59
CA GLU A 62 3.02 -0.15 1.57
C GLU A 62 3.19 -1.57 1.06
N VAL A 63 3.08 -2.58 1.94
CA VAL A 63 3.08 -3.99 1.54
C VAL A 63 1.91 -4.30 0.61
N GLU A 64 0.69 -3.83 0.93
CA GLU A 64 -0.47 -3.93 0.05
C GLU A 64 -0.19 -3.30 -1.32
N MET A 65 0.39 -2.08 -1.34
CA MET A 65 0.71 -1.37 -2.57
C MET A 65 1.75 -2.13 -3.41
N LEU A 66 2.78 -2.71 -2.80
CA LEU A 66 3.75 -3.56 -3.50
C LEU A 66 3.07 -4.76 -4.15
N VAL A 67 2.20 -5.45 -3.42
CA VAL A 67 1.44 -6.61 -3.95
C VAL A 67 0.51 -6.15 -5.09
N ALA A 68 -0.17 -5.01 -4.95
CA ALA A 68 -0.99 -4.42 -6.02
C ALA A 68 -0.19 -4.11 -7.29
N LEU A 69 1.09 -3.77 -7.14
CA LEU A 69 2.04 -3.55 -8.23
C LEU A 69 2.58 -4.87 -8.82
N GLY A 70 2.17 -6.02 -8.29
CA GLY A 70 2.65 -7.34 -8.72
C GLY A 70 4.05 -7.67 -8.18
N VAL A 71 4.45 -7.08 -7.07
CA VAL A 71 5.71 -7.32 -6.39
C VAL A 71 5.44 -7.95 -5.03
N GLN A 72 5.73 -9.24 -4.88
CA GLN A 72 5.74 -9.89 -3.58
C GLN A 72 7.02 -9.50 -2.83
N PRO A 73 6.94 -8.93 -1.62
CA PRO A 73 8.12 -8.63 -0.84
C PRO A 73 8.85 -9.91 -0.42
N VAL A 74 10.16 -9.85 -0.20
CA VAL A 74 10.92 -10.97 0.35
C VAL A 74 10.74 -11.09 1.87
N GLY A 75 10.31 -10.02 2.52
CA GLY A 75 9.95 -9.97 3.93
C GLY A 75 8.96 -8.86 4.22
N ALA A 76 8.13 -9.06 5.23
CA ALA A 76 7.18 -8.08 5.72
C ALA A 76 7.08 -8.14 7.25
N ALA A 77 6.81 -7.01 7.87
CA ALA A 77 6.56 -6.98 9.30
C ALA A 77 5.15 -7.54 9.61
N ASP A 78 5.07 -8.38 10.65
CA ASP A 78 3.85 -9.00 11.16
C ASP A 78 3.00 -9.64 10.04
N VAL A 79 3.59 -10.62 9.36
CA VAL A 79 2.94 -11.36 8.25
C VAL A 79 1.63 -12.00 8.68
N LYS A 80 1.53 -12.46 9.93
CA LYS A 80 0.30 -13.06 10.47
C LYS A 80 -0.80 -12.01 10.60
N GLY A 81 -0.49 -10.86 11.20
CA GLY A 81 -1.42 -9.74 11.32
C GLY A 81 -1.84 -9.21 9.95
N TYR A 82 -0.88 -9.05 9.04
CA TYR A 82 -1.18 -8.68 7.65
C TYR A 82 -2.23 -9.62 7.02
N GLY A 83 -2.03 -10.92 7.11
CA GLY A 83 -2.97 -11.90 6.54
C GLY A 83 -4.37 -11.85 7.17
N THR A 84 -4.49 -11.35 8.40
CA THR A 84 -5.78 -11.15 9.09
C THR A 84 -6.48 -9.87 8.63
N TRP A 85 -5.71 -8.78 8.43
CA TRP A 85 -6.26 -7.44 8.23
C TRP A 85 -6.24 -6.96 6.78
N VAL A 86 -5.44 -7.57 5.89
CA VAL A 86 -5.24 -7.13 4.49
C VAL A 86 -5.54 -8.27 3.53
N THR A 87 -6.81 -8.62 3.40
CA THR A 87 -7.22 -9.73 2.51
C THR A 87 -7.26 -9.35 1.03
N ALA A 88 -7.24 -8.04 0.72
CA ALA A 88 -7.25 -7.54 -0.65
C ALA A 88 -5.98 -7.88 -1.44
N ALA A 89 -4.86 -8.11 -0.75
CA ALA A 89 -3.54 -8.30 -1.33
C ALA A 89 -2.77 -9.40 -0.57
N PRO A 90 -3.12 -10.67 -0.74
CA PRO A 90 -2.50 -11.76 0.03
C PRO A 90 -1.02 -11.90 -0.28
N LEU A 91 -0.23 -12.19 0.75
CA LEU A 91 1.18 -12.50 0.63
C LEU A 91 1.40 -13.95 0.20
N ASP A 92 2.44 -14.17 -0.59
CA ASP A 92 2.92 -15.51 -0.88
C ASP A 92 3.49 -16.17 0.39
N ALA A 93 3.36 -17.48 0.51
CA ALA A 93 3.87 -18.25 1.64
C ALA A 93 5.41 -18.19 1.81
N SER A 94 6.13 -17.70 0.80
CA SER A 94 7.58 -17.50 0.83
C SER A 94 8.01 -16.24 1.56
N VAL A 95 7.10 -15.25 1.74
CA VAL A 95 7.39 -13.98 2.43
C VAL A 95 7.76 -14.26 3.88
N LYS A 96 8.89 -13.71 4.31
CA LYS A 96 9.40 -13.92 5.66
C LYS A 96 8.88 -12.86 6.61
N ASP A 97 8.50 -13.28 7.82
CA ASP A 97 8.20 -12.37 8.90
C ASP A 97 9.50 -11.75 9.43
N VAL A 98 9.54 -10.42 9.53
CA VAL A 98 10.73 -9.68 10.02
C VAL A 98 10.46 -8.97 11.35
N GLY A 99 9.52 -9.44 12.15
CA GLY A 99 9.16 -8.89 13.45
C GLY A 99 7.86 -8.09 13.40
N THR A 100 7.56 -7.36 14.46
CA THR A 100 6.35 -6.52 14.51
C THR A 100 6.55 -5.22 13.72
N ARG A 101 5.46 -4.54 13.40
CA ARG A 101 5.51 -3.21 12.73
C ARG A 101 6.20 -2.16 13.60
N GLN A 102 6.00 -2.24 14.92
CA GLN A 102 6.59 -1.31 15.90
C GLN A 102 8.04 -1.64 16.22
N GLU A 103 8.42 -2.93 16.16
CA GLU A 103 9.75 -3.42 16.49
C GLU A 103 10.21 -4.45 15.45
N PRO A 104 10.53 -4.02 14.21
CA PRO A 104 11.06 -4.91 13.19
C PRO A 104 12.49 -5.34 13.54
N SER A 105 12.81 -6.60 13.23
CA SER A 105 14.12 -7.17 13.48
C SER A 105 15.12 -6.78 12.38
N VAL A 106 16.03 -5.89 12.69
CA VAL A 106 17.09 -5.44 11.77
C VAL A 106 17.96 -6.61 11.28
N ASP A 107 18.24 -7.58 12.15
CA ASP A 107 19.01 -8.78 11.79
C ASP A 107 18.24 -9.68 10.81
N SER A 108 16.92 -9.86 11.02
CA SER A 108 16.07 -10.63 10.11
C SER A 108 15.97 -9.94 8.73
N ILE A 109 15.90 -8.62 8.70
CA ILE A 109 15.91 -7.82 7.46
C ILE A 109 17.24 -8.01 6.73
N ALA A 110 18.37 -7.86 7.43
CA ALA A 110 19.71 -8.01 6.86
C ALA A 110 19.93 -9.42 6.27
N ALA A 111 19.44 -10.46 6.95
CA ALA A 111 19.55 -11.86 6.48
C ALA A 111 18.83 -12.10 5.13
N LEU A 112 17.81 -11.28 4.81
CA LEU A 112 17.10 -11.35 3.53
C LEU A 112 17.85 -10.67 2.38
N GLN A 113 18.92 -9.94 2.64
CA GLN A 113 19.70 -9.20 1.64
C GLN A 113 18.78 -8.39 0.71
N PRO A 114 17.95 -7.48 1.22
CA PRO A 114 17.07 -6.66 0.40
C PRO A 114 17.86 -5.69 -0.48
N ASP A 115 17.30 -5.31 -1.61
CA ASP A 115 17.78 -4.21 -2.43
C ASP A 115 16.96 -2.91 -2.20
N LEU A 116 15.90 -3.01 -1.39
CA LEU A 116 15.09 -1.88 -0.92
C LEU A 116 14.36 -2.25 0.38
N VAL A 117 14.32 -1.31 1.32
CA VAL A 117 13.41 -1.35 2.46
C VAL A 117 12.41 -0.21 2.33
N VAL A 118 11.14 -0.49 2.59
CA VAL A 118 10.04 0.50 2.58
C VAL A 118 9.43 0.56 3.97
N MET A 119 9.26 1.77 4.50
CA MET A 119 8.65 2.04 5.80
C MET A 119 7.85 3.35 5.77
N GLU A 120 7.09 3.62 6.81
CA GLU A 120 6.39 4.89 7.00
C GLU A 120 7.22 5.94 7.72
N SER A 121 6.78 7.20 7.65
CA SER A 121 7.48 8.33 8.25
C SER A 121 7.56 8.27 9.78
N ASP A 122 6.64 7.58 10.44
CA ASP A 122 6.59 7.43 11.90
C ASP A 122 7.76 6.59 12.43
N ASP A 123 8.27 5.68 11.59
CA ASP A 123 9.34 4.75 11.96
C ASP A 123 10.74 5.28 11.61
N ALA A 124 10.86 6.60 11.37
CA ALA A 124 12.11 7.24 10.95
C ALA A 124 13.30 7.00 11.89
N GLY A 125 13.04 6.64 13.17
CA GLY A 125 14.08 6.27 14.12
C GLY A 125 14.93 5.07 13.71
N LEU A 126 14.41 4.15 12.91
CA LEU A 126 15.10 2.96 12.41
C LEU A 126 15.92 3.23 11.14
N VAL A 127 15.64 4.31 10.44
CA VAL A 127 16.22 4.61 9.11
C VAL A 127 17.75 4.47 9.12
N GLY A 128 18.44 5.05 10.08
CA GLY A 128 19.91 5.03 10.13
C GLY A 128 20.51 3.64 10.31
N GLN A 129 19.75 2.67 10.85
CA GLN A 129 20.17 1.28 10.94
C GLN A 129 19.90 0.54 9.64
N LEU A 130 18.72 0.76 9.07
CA LEU A 130 18.27 0.11 7.83
C LEU A 130 19.09 0.57 6.62
N GLU A 131 19.48 1.85 6.56
CA GLU A 131 20.31 2.41 5.48
C GLU A 131 21.74 1.83 5.44
N LYS A 132 22.18 1.12 6.48
CA LYS A 132 23.43 0.33 6.44
C LYS A 132 23.26 -1.01 5.72
N ILE A 133 22.03 -1.45 5.52
CA ILE A 133 21.67 -2.73 4.91
C ILE A 133 21.30 -2.53 3.43
N ALA A 134 20.41 -1.59 3.15
CA ALA A 134 19.89 -1.31 1.83
C ALA A 134 19.38 0.14 1.72
N PRO A 135 19.14 0.67 0.51
CA PRO A 135 18.38 1.90 0.33
C PRO A 135 17.03 1.82 1.06
N VAL A 136 16.64 2.93 1.71
CA VAL A 136 15.38 3.02 2.45
C VAL A 136 14.51 4.11 1.84
N ILE A 137 13.30 3.76 1.47
CA ILE A 137 12.23 4.70 1.10
C ILE A 137 11.29 4.82 2.30
N VAL A 138 11.10 6.07 2.75
CA VAL A 138 10.10 6.40 3.75
C VAL A 138 8.88 6.95 3.02
N ALA A 139 7.78 6.21 3.02
CA ALA A 139 6.49 6.66 2.53
C ALA A 139 5.85 7.61 3.55
N LYS A 140 4.90 8.43 3.10
CA LYS A 140 4.22 9.35 4.01
C LYS A 140 3.22 8.64 4.94
N GLY A 141 2.66 7.51 4.49
CA GLY A 141 1.73 6.69 5.23
C GLY A 141 0.37 7.33 5.44
N SER A 142 0.29 8.56 5.94
CA SER A 142 -0.96 9.29 6.11
C SER A 142 -0.81 10.81 5.98
N ASP A 143 -1.90 11.48 5.59
CA ASP A 143 -2.04 12.94 5.53
C ASP A 143 -3.52 13.32 5.61
N ALA A 144 -4.01 13.68 6.79
CA ALA A 144 -5.41 14.05 6.98
C ALA A 144 -5.86 15.27 6.17
N ALA A 145 -4.95 16.07 5.63
CA ALA A 145 -5.31 17.16 4.72
C ALA A 145 -5.66 16.67 3.31
N ALA A 146 -5.11 15.50 2.86
CA ALA A 146 -5.28 15.02 1.49
C ALA A 146 -4.99 13.51 1.34
N ASN A 147 -5.62 12.65 2.14
CA ASN A 147 -5.23 11.25 2.30
C ASN A 147 -5.32 10.41 1.01
N LEU A 148 -6.34 10.61 0.19
CA LEU A 148 -6.40 9.93 -1.12
C LEU A 148 -5.32 10.42 -2.10
N THR A 149 -4.92 11.68 -2.03
CA THR A 149 -3.81 12.21 -2.82
C THR A 149 -2.49 11.62 -2.36
N ARG A 150 -2.30 11.53 -1.02
CA ARG A 150 -1.15 10.88 -0.41
C ARG A 150 -1.04 9.40 -0.85
N MET A 151 -2.13 8.62 -0.76
CA MET A 151 -2.15 7.22 -1.19
C MET A 151 -1.69 7.05 -2.65
N ARG A 152 -2.15 7.93 -3.55
CA ARG A 152 -1.72 7.93 -4.96
C ARG A 152 -0.24 8.27 -5.12
N ALA A 153 0.25 9.22 -4.33
CA ALA A 153 1.66 9.61 -4.34
C ALA A 153 2.56 8.47 -3.83
N ASP A 154 2.20 7.82 -2.73
CA ASP A 154 2.95 6.68 -2.18
C ASP A 154 2.94 5.49 -3.15
N LEU A 155 1.80 5.15 -3.78
CA LEU A 155 1.76 4.12 -4.81
C LEU A 155 2.67 4.46 -6.00
N THR A 156 2.69 5.72 -6.44
CA THR A 156 3.54 6.18 -7.55
C THR A 156 5.02 6.12 -7.18
N LEU A 157 5.36 6.52 -5.96
CA LEU A 157 6.71 6.45 -5.39
C LEU A 157 7.22 5.00 -5.42
N LEU A 158 6.45 4.07 -4.87
CA LEU A 158 6.79 2.65 -4.84
C LEU A 158 6.86 2.07 -6.26
N ALA A 159 5.90 2.38 -7.11
CA ALA A 159 5.87 1.92 -8.50
C ALA A 159 7.12 2.34 -9.29
N THR A 160 7.59 3.56 -9.06
CA THR A 160 8.82 4.05 -9.68
C THR A 160 10.02 3.26 -9.17
N ALA A 161 10.13 3.06 -7.86
CA ALA A 161 11.23 2.33 -7.23
C ALA A 161 11.32 0.85 -7.69
N VAL A 162 10.18 0.20 -7.92
CA VAL A 162 10.12 -1.21 -8.34
C VAL A 162 9.89 -1.39 -9.85
N GLY A 163 9.91 -0.31 -10.65
CA GLY A 163 9.73 -0.37 -12.11
C GLY A 163 8.36 -0.87 -12.56
N ARG A 164 7.28 -0.47 -11.85
CA ARG A 164 5.89 -0.91 -12.10
C ARG A 164 4.92 0.25 -12.36
N THR A 165 5.35 1.31 -12.99
CA THR A 165 4.55 2.52 -13.22
C THR A 165 3.32 2.28 -14.09
N GLU A 166 3.40 1.40 -15.09
CA GLU A 166 2.25 0.99 -15.90
C GLU A 166 1.20 0.25 -15.05
N GLN A 167 1.66 -0.65 -14.18
CA GLN A 167 0.77 -1.36 -13.27
C GLN A 167 0.10 -0.40 -12.28
N ALA A 168 0.83 0.59 -11.75
CA ALA A 168 0.24 1.62 -10.90
C ALA A 168 -0.87 2.40 -11.61
N THR A 169 -0.65 2.78 -12.88
CA THR A 169 -1.68 3.44 -13.71
C THR A 169 -2.94 2.58 -13.81
N LYS A 170 -2.77 1.28 -14.07
CA LYS A 170 -3.91 0.35 -14.15
C LYS A 170 -4.63 0.21 -12.82
N VAL A 171 -3.91 0.00 -11.72
CA VAL A 171 -4.49 -0.13 -10.37
C VAL A 171 -5.30 1.11 -10.00
N MET A 172 -4.78 2.30 -10.31
CA MET A 172 -5.50 3.54 -10.04
C MET A 172 -6.70 3.75 -10.94
N ALA A 173 -6.63 3.36 -12.22
CA ALA A 173 -7.79 3.41 -13.12
C ALA A 173 -8.92 2.48 -12.64
N ASP A 174 -8.58 1.26 -12.20
CA ASP A 174 -9.53 0.30 -11.65
C ASP A 174 -10.17 0.83 -10.34
N PHE A 175 -9.38 1.51 -9.48
CA PHE A 175 -9.89 2.16 -8.27
C PHE A 175 -10.83 3.33 -8.60
N ASP A 176 -10.46 4.19 -9.54
CA ASP A 176 -11.27 5.33 -9.95
C ASP A 176 -12.60 4.88 -10.59
N ALA A 177 -12.58 3.81 -11.37
CA ALA A 177 -13.79 3.22 -11.92
C ALA A 177 -14.71 2.67 -10.83
N ALA A 178 -14.17 1.98 -9.82
CA ALA A 178 -14.94 1.49 -8.68
C ALA A 178 -15.56 2.64 -7.86
N MET A 179 -14.81 3.71 -7.66
CA MET A 179 -15.31 4.93 -6.98
C MET A 179 -16.45 5.59 -7.76
N ALA A 180 -16.32 5.69 -9.08
CA ALA A 180 -17.35 6.29 -9.95
C ALA A 180 -18.64 5.44 -9.97
N ASP A 181 -18.51 4.11 -10.12
CA ASP A 181 -19.64 3.19 -10.06
C ASP A 181 -20.33 3.22 -8.68
N GLY A 182 -19.54 3.12 -7.60
CA GLY A 182 -20.06 3.17 -6.24
C GLY A 182 -20.85 4.45 -5.97
N LYS A 183 -20.31 5.61 -6.36
CA LYS A 183 -21.01 6.89 -6.27
C LYS A 183 -22.33 6.90 -7.03
N ALA A 184 -22.33 6.42 -8.27
CA ALA A 184 -23.51 6.38 -9.09
C ALA A 184 -24.61 5.47 -8.48
N ARG A 185 -24.23 4.30 -7.96
CA ARG A 185 -25.15 3.36 -7.32
C ARG A 185 -25.75 3.91 -6.03
N ILE A 186 -24.94 4.53 -5.16
CA ILE A 186 -25.41 5.19 -3.94
C ILE A 186 -26.35 6.35 -4.28
N ALA A 187 -26.06 7.14 -5.31
CA ALA A 187 -26.95 8.20 -5.75
C ALA A 187 -28.28 7.66 -6.31
N ALA A 188 -28.23 6.60 -7.14
CA ALA A 188 -29.41 5.97 -7.72
C ALA A 188 -30.34 5.33 -6.66
N SER A 189 -29.79 4.85 -5.54
CA SER A 189 -30.58 4.33 -4.41
C SER A 189 -31.26 5.41 -3.55
N GLY A 190 -31.00 6.71 -3.83
CA GLY A 190 -31.48 7.82 -3.01
C GLY A 190 -30.69 7.98 -1.70
N SER A 191 -29.53 7.34 -1.57
CA SER A 191 -28.71 7.40 -0.34
C SER A 191 -27.64 8.52 -0.37
N ALA A 192 -27.56 9.32 -1.41
CA ALA A 192 -26.66 10.46 -1.47
C ALA A 192 -26.92 11.43 -0.31
N GLY A 193 -25.86 11.86 0.36
CA GLY A 193 -25.91 12.72 1.55
C GLY A 193 -26.28 12.01 2.85
N GLN A 194 -26.58 10.69 2.80
CA GLN A 194 -26.79 9.94 4.03
C GLN A 194 -25.53 9.93 4.90
N LYS A 195 -25.75 9.87 6.21
CA LYS A 195 -24.66 9.93 7.18
C LYS A 195 -24.09 8.55 7.46
N PHE A 196 -22.78 8.50 7.51
CA PHE A 196 -22.03 7.35 8.00
C PHE A 196 -21.12 7.75 9.16
N MET A 197 -20.72 6.79 9.93
CA MET A 197 -19.61 6.87 10.86
C MET A 197 -18.86 5.55 10.79
N MET A 198 -17.55 5.61 10.62
CA MET A 198 -16.66 4.47 10.73
C MET A 198 -15.87 4.57 12.03
N ALA A 199 -15.73 3.48 12.75
CA ALA A 199 -14.88 3.41 13.94
C ALA A 199 -14.23 2.02 14.05
N ASP A 200 -13.14 1.96 14.77
CA ASP A 200 -12.65 0.75 15.41
C ASP A 200 -12.60 0.95 16.94
N GLY A 201 -12.23 -0.08 17.67
CA GLY A 201 -12.18 0.03 19.12
C GLY A 201 -11.42 -1.15 19.74
N TRP A 202 -11.01 -0.95 20.97
CA TRP A 202 -10.30 -1.96 21.75
C TRP A 202 -10.65 -1.87 23.24
N LYS A 203 -10.36 -2.92 23.97
CA LYS A 203 -10.47 -2.91 25.43
C LYS A 203 -9.25 -2.25 26.03
N ASP A 204 -9.48 -1.29 26.91
CA ASP A 204 -8.48 -0.68 27.78
C ASP A 204 -8.90 -0.93 29.24
N GLY A 205 -8.41 -2.02 29.81
CA GLY A 205 -8.88 -2.53 31.09
C GLY A 205 -10.38 -2.91 31.05
N SER A 206 -11.21 -2.22 31.84
CA SER A 206 -12.67 -2.40 31.85
C SER A 206 -13.42 -1.47 30.90
N LYS A 207 -12.73 -0.54 30.24
CA LYS A 207 -13.32 0.41 29.31
C LYS A 207 -13.18 -0.05 27.88
N ILE A 208 -14.08 0.40 27.02
CA ILE A 208 -13.95 0.28 25.57
C ILE A 208 -13.59 1.64 25.04
N SER A 209 -12.38 1.73 24.48
CA SER A 209 -11.94 2.87 23.70
C SER A 209 -12.47 2.75 22.29
N ILE A 210 -13.03 3.82 21.77
CA ILE A 210 -13.57 3.91 20.41
C ILE A 210 -12.76 4.96 19.65
N ARG A 211 -12.30 4.59 18.45
CA ARG A 211 -11.53 5.45 17.56
C ARG A 211 -12.34 5.75 16.30
N PRO A 212 -13.07 6.87 16.26
CA PRO A 212 -13.78 7.28 15.06
C PRO A 212 -12.80 7.69 13.95
N PHE A 213 -13.10 7.28 12.72
CA PHE A 213 -12.46 7.79 11.51
C PHE A 213 -13.17 9.08 11.12
N GLY A 214 -12.59 10.21 11.51
CA GLY A 214 -13.17 11.52 11.28
C GLY A 214 -12.72 12.15 9.95
N LYS A 215 -12.80 13.48 9.90
CA LYS A 215 -12.41 14.23 8.70
C LYS A 215 -10.93 14.00 8.37
N GLY A 216 -10.66 13.64 7.12
CA GLY A 216 -9.32 13.40 6.60
C GLY A 216 -8.80 11.97 6.81
N ALA A 217 -9.48 11.11 7.57
CA ALA A 217 -9.13 9.69 7.56
C ALA A 217 -9.37 9.09 6.17
N LEU A 218 -8.50 8.18 5.73
CA LEU A 218 -8.55 7.62 4.37
C LEU A 218 -9.93 7.03 4.02
N VAL A 219 -10.50 6.20 4.88
CA VAL A 219 -11.83 5.61 4.66
C VAL A 219 -12.94 6.66 4.68
N SER A 220 -12.78 7.75 5.42
CA SER A 220 -13.72 8.86 5.41
C SER A 220 -13.66 9.64 4.09
N ASP A 221 -12.46 9.91 3.57
CA ASP A 221 -12.28 10.51 2.24
C ASP A 221 -12.93 9.66 1.15
N VAL A 222 -12.78 8.33 1.22
CA VAL A 222 -13.43 7.39 0.30
C VAL A 222 -14.95 7.52 0.38
N ALA A 223 -15.53 7.41 1.58
CA ALA A 223 -16.98 7.46 1.77
C ALA A 223 -17.59 8.81 1.36
N GLU A 224 -16.93 9.92 1.68
CA GLU A 224 -17.37 11.26 1.29
C GLU A 224 -17.34 11.47 -0.23
N ARG A 225 -16.35 10.92 -0.92
CA ARG A 225 -16.29 10.97 -2.41
C ARG A 225 -17.36 10.10 -3.06
N LEU A 226 -17.86 9.07 -2.38
CA LEU A 226 -19.04 8.31 -2.80
C LEU A 226 -20.36 9.09 -2.61
N GLY A 227 -20.30 10.28 -2.01
CA GLY A 227 -21.47 11.14 -1.78
C GLY A 227 -22.12 10.94 -0.40
N LEU A 228 -21.47 10.26 0.53
CA LEU A 228 -21.92 10.12 1.92
C LEU A 228 -21.39 11.30 2.77
N THR A 229 -21.90 11.45 3.97
CA THR A 229 -21.50 12.51 4.90
C THR A 229 -21.00 11.91 6.20
N ASN A 230 -19.76 12.22 6.61
CA ASN A 230 -19.24 11.76 7.89
C ASN A 230 -20.00 12.44 9.05
N ALA A 231 -20.49 11.64 10.00
CA ALA A 231 -21.24 12.12 11.16
C ALA A 231 -20.35 12.49 12.35
N TRP A 232 -19.07 12.08 12.35
CA TRP A 232 -18.16 12.46 13.41
C TRP A 232 -17.76 13.92 13.29
N THR A 233 -18.06 14.71 14.33
CA THR A 233 -17.74 16.15 14.41
C THR A 233 -16.79 16.47 15.56
N GLY A 234 -16.32 15.46 16.31
CA GLY A 234 -15.32 15.61 17.34
C GLY A 234 -13.93 15.90 16.78
N GLU A 235 -13.01 16.23 17.66
CA GLU A 235 -11.61 16.46 17.29
C GLU A 235 -10.99 15.22 16.66
N VAL A 236 -10.03 15.44 15.79
CA VAL A 236 -9.22 14.41 15.12
C VAL A 236 -7.76 14.85 15.06
N ASP A 237 -6.84 13.88 15.04
CA ASP A 237 -5.43 14.20 14.82
C ASP A 237 -5.15 14.67 13.39
N ALA A 238 -4.08 15.45 13.22
CA ALA A 238 -3.76 16.07 11.94
C ALA A 238 -3.07 15.09 10.95
N GLN A 239 -2.60 13.95 11.41
CA GLN A 239 -1.89 12.98 10.57
C GLN A 239 -2.85 11.95 9.98
N TRP A 240 -3.67 11.33 10.81
CA TRP A 240 -4.51 10.20 10.43
C TRP A 240 -6.00 10.56 10.27
N GLY A 241 -6.44 11.70 10.83
CA GLY A 241 -7.84 12.08 10.89
C GLY A 241 -8.65 11.21 11.87
N LEU A 242 -7.99 10.69 12.90
CA LEU A 242 -8.59 9.79 13.87
C LEU A 242 -9.01 10.54 15.14
N GLY A 243 -10.21 10.26 15.58
CA GLY A 243 -10.74 10.75 16.85
C GLY A 243 -10.47 9.77 17.99
N SER A 244 -10.82 10.19 19.20
CA SER A 244 -10.79 9.35 20.39
C SER A 244 -12.03 9.61 21.23
N THR A 245 -12.72 8.55 21.62
CA THR A 245 -13.93 8.64 22.45
C THR A 245 -14.18 7.32 23.20
N ASP A 246 -15.28 7.28 23.94
CA ASP A 246 -15.81 6.09 24.58
C ASP A 246 -17.35 6.02 24.37
N VAL A 247 -18.01 5.10 25.05
CA VAL A 247 -19.48 4.94 24.91
C VAL A 247 -20.25 6.18 25.36
N GLU A 248 -19.77 6.87 26.40
CA GLU A 248 -20.36 8.13 26.88
C GLU A 248 -20.24 9.22 25.80
N GLY A 249 -19.05 9.39 25.23
CA GLY A 249 -18.84 10.39 24.17
C GLY A 249 -19.63 10.10 22.90
N MET A 250 -19.94 8.84 22.59
CA MET A 250 -20.82 8.48 21.49
C MET A 250 -22.25 9.04 21.62
N THR A 251 -22.69 9.43 22.82
CA THR A 251 -23.99 10.05 23.03
C THR A 251 -24.12 11.45 22.42
N ALA A 252 -23.00 12.09 22.07
CA ALA A 252 -22.97 13.35 21.32
C ALA A 252 -23.39 13.16 19.86
N VAL A 253 -23.28 11.95 19.30
CA VAL A 253 -23.68 11.63 17.93
C VAL A 253 -25.20 11.37 17.91
N LYS A 254 -25.99 12.42 17.65
CA LYS A 254 -27.46 12.40 17.75
C LYS A 254 -28.19 12.17 16.43
N ASP A 255 -27.46 11.84 15.35
CA ASP A 255 -28.09 11.71 14.06
C ASP A 255 -28.99 10.47 13.99
N GLU A 256 -30.24 10.67 13.59
CA GLU A 256 -31.23 9.60 13.53
C GLU A 256 -31.04 8.68 12.32
N ASN A 257 -30.40 9.15 11.25
CA ASN A 257 -30.22 8.42 9.99
C ASN A 257 -28.78 7.94 9.79
N LEU A 258 -27.99 7.94 10.86
CA LEU A 258 -26.62 7.47 10.85
C LEU A 258 -26.56 5.96 10.65
N ARG A 259 -25.70 5.50 9.72
CA ARG A 259 -25.20 4.13 9.68
C ARG A 259 -23.82 4.07 10.31
N PHE A 260 -23.68 3.20 11.31
CA PHE A 260 -22.42 2.98 11.99
C PHE A 260 -21.74 1.74 11.43
N PHE A 261 -20.50 1.89 10.98
CA PHE A 261 -19.63 0.82 10.50
C PHE A 261 -18.49 0.60 11.45
N TYR A 262 -18.04 -0.63 11.59
CA TYR A 262 -16.87 -0.93 12.39
C TYR A 262 -16.09 -2.13 11.85
N ASN A 263 -14.81 -2.20 12.22
CA ASN A 263 -13.90 -3.27 11.86
C ASN A 263 -13.48 -4.07 13.11
N ALA A 264 -13.42 -5.39 12.99
CA ALA A 264 -13.02 -6.31 14.06
C ALA A 264 -12.51 -7.64 13.45
N SER A 265 -11.48 -7.56 12.60
CA SER A 265 -10.98 -8.70 11.80
C SER A 265 -10.17 -9.71 12.62
N ASP A 266 -9.62 -9.33 13.77
CA ASP A 266 -8.79 -10.18 14.64
C ASP A 266 -9.62 -11.15 15.53
N GLY A 267 -10.95 -11.11 15.39
CA GLY A 267 -11.86 -11.92 16.20
C GLY A 267 -12.21 -11.30 17.55
N VAL A 268 -11.67 -10.15 17.90
CA VAL A 268 -12.03 -9.39 19.12
C VAL A 268 -13.06 -8.32 18.74
N ASP A 269 -14.34 -8.62 18.95
CA ASP A 269 -15.45 -7.71 18.60
C ASP A 269 -15.93 -6.94 19.84
N VAL A 270 -15.27 -5.84 20.13
CA VAL A 270 -15.61 -4.98 21.28
C VAL A 270 -16.98 -4.33 21.15
N PHE A 271 -17.49 -4.13 19.95
CA PHE A 271 -18.82 -3.56 19.72
C PHE A 271 -19.93 -4.58 19.96
N ALA A 272 -19.69 -5.86 19.68
CA ALA A 272 -20.58 -6.94 20.08
C ALA A 272 -20.66 -7.06 21.61
N ASP A 273 -19.54 -6.86 22.31
CA ASP A 273 -19.50 -6.87 23.79
C ASP A 273 -20.34 -5.72 24.41
N LEU A 274 -20.57 -4.64 23.67
CA LEU A 274 -21.44 -3.54 24.09
C LEU A 274 -22.93 -3.86 24.02
N ALA A 275 -23.33 -5.01 23.50
CA ALA A 275 -24.75 -5.40 23.40
C ALA A 275 -25.46 -5.43 24.76
N GLY A 276 -24.74 -5.64 25.88
CA GLY A 276 -25.25 -5.55 27.25
C GLY A 276 -25.33 -4.12 27.81
N ASN A 277 -24.60 -3.18 27.26
CA ASN A 277 -24.44 -1.81 27.79
C ASN A 277 -25.70 -0.97 27.53
N SER A 278 -26.33 -0.42 28.59
CA SER A 278 -27.57 0.35 28.47
C SER A 278 -27.39 1.67 27.72
N LEU A 279 -26.25 2.33 27.89
CA LEU A 279 -25.94 3.58 27.19
C LEU A 279 -25.72 3.34 25.69
N TRP A 280 -24.97 2.30 25.33
CA TRP A 280 -24.83 1.87 23.93
C TRP A 280 -26.18 1.60 23.28
N LYS A 281 -27.05 0.84 23.95
CA LYS A 281 -28.43 0.56 23.49
C LYS A 281 -29.28 1.80 23.31
N SER A 282 -28.96 2.90 24.01
CA SER A 282 -29.71 4.15 23.91
C SER A 282 -29.39 4.94 22.64
N LEU A 283 -28.26 4.65 21.96
CA LEU A 283 -27.84 5.34 20.74
C LEU A 283 -28.83 5.12 19.59
N SER A 284 -29.09 6.14 18.78
CA SER A 284 -30.10 6.11 17.71
C SER A 284 -29.83 5.01 16.68
N PHE A 285 -28.59 4.87 16.23
CA PHE A 285 -28.19 3.86 15.24
C PHE A 285 -28.23 2.44 15.81
N VAL A 286 -28.02 2.26 17.13
CA VAL A 286 -28.19 0.97 17.81
C VAL A 286 -29.67 0.58 17.87
N LYS A 287 -30.54 1.50 18.32
CA LYS A 287 -32.00 1.27 18.38
C LYS A 287 -32.61 0.94 17.02
N ARG A 288 -32.07 1.49 15.96
CA ARG A 288 -32.56 1.29 14.59
C ARG A 288 -31.88 0.12 13.87
N ASN A 289 -31.02 -0.63 14.55
CA ASN A 289 -30.25 -1.72 13.97
C ASN A 289 -29.44 -1.27 12.74
N GLN A 290 -28.86 -0.06 12.79
CA GLN A 290 -28.03 0.53 11.73
C GLN A 290 -26.54 0.41 12.08
N ILE A 291 -26.16 -0.74 12.60
CA ILE A 291 -24.76 -1.11 12.87
C ILE A 291 -24.35 -2.18 11.86
N THR A 292 -23.21 -1.99 11.24
CA THR A 292 -22.67 -2.92 10.26
C THR A 292 -21.21 -3.21 10.59
N LYS A 293 -20.91 -4.45 10.98
CA LYS A 293 -19.54 -4.94 10.97
C LYS A 293 -19.09 -5.04 9.52
N LEU A 294 -17.96 -4.43 9.17
CA LEU A 294 -17.35 -4.63 7.86
C LEU A 294 -16.94 -6.10 7.70
N PRO A 295 -16.90 -6.63 6.47
CA PRO A 295 -16.23 -7.90 6.20
C PRO A 295 -14.82 -7.92 6.78
N ASP A 296 -14.41 -9.05 7.33
CA ASP A 296 -13.05 -9.19 7.88
C ASP A 296 -11.99 -8.98 6.78
N GLY A 297 -10.88 -8.40 7.16
CA GLY A 297 -9.75 -8.20 6.27
C GLY A 297 -9.80 -6.96 5.39
N ILE A 298 -10.68 -6.00 5.66
CA ILE A 298 -10.64 -4.68 5.03
C ILE A 298 -9.71 -3.78 5.84
N TRP A 299 -8.52 -3.50 5.30
CA TRP A 299 -7.54 -2.64 5.98
C TRP A 299 -7.90 -1.15 5.79
N THR A 300 -8.24 -0.49 6.87
CA THR A 300 -8.74 0.91 6.86
C THR A 300 -7.65 1.96 6.66
N PHE A 301 -6.38 1.55 6.70
CA PHE A 301 -5.19 2.36 6.45
C PHE A 301 -4.45 1.89 5.19
N GLY A 302 -5.12 1.13 4.31
CA GLY A 302 -4.50 0.45 3.19
C GLY A 302 -4.29 1.31 1.95
N GLY A 303 -4.00 0.59 0.89
CA GLY A 303 -3.86 1.11 -0.47
C GLY A 303 -5.18 1.02 -1.26
N PRO A 304 -5.07 1.11 -2.60
CA PRO A 304 -6.24 1.14 -3.48
C PRO A 304 -7.08 -0.15 -3.46
N LEU A 305 -6.49 -1.32 -3.16
CA LEU A 305 -7.24 -2.58 -3.13
C LEU A 305 -8.13 -2.70 -1.90
N SER A 306 -7.62 -2.39 -0.71
CA SER A 306 -8.42 -2.32 0.52
C SER A 306 -9.48 -1.22 0.45
N CYS A 307 -9.16 -0.07 -0.13
CA CYS A 307 -10.14 0.99 -0.39
C CYS A 307 -11.27 0.51 -1.31
N ARG A 308 -11.00 -0.30 -2.32
CA ARG A 308 -12.05 -0.90 -3.17
C ARG A 308 -12.95 -1.86 -2.39
N GLN A 309 -12.38 -2.72 -1.55
CA GLN A 309 -13.21 -3.58 -0.67
C GLN A 309 -14.13 -2.74 0.22
N TYR A 310 -13.62 -1.60 0.73
CA TYR A 310 -14.44 -0.68 1.52
C TYR A 310 -15.54 -0.02 0.69
N VAL A 311 -15.26 0.41 -0.55
CA VAL A 311 -16.28 0.91 -1.49
C VAL A 311 -17.39 -0.13 -1.69
N ASP A 312 -17.03 -1.39 -1.96
CA ASP A 312 -17.99 -2.48 -2.17
C ASP A 312 -18.87 -2.71 -0.93
N ALA A 313 -18.27 -2.64 0.27
CA ALA A 313 -19.02 -2.78 1.53
C ALA A 313 -20.01 -1.62 1.74
N LEU A 314 -19.62 -0.38 1.46
CA LEU A 314 -20.51 0.78 1.53
C LEU A 314 -21.64 0.70 0.48
N VAL A 315 -21.31 0.35 -0.77
CA VAL A 315 -22.31 0.18 -1.83
C VAL A 315 -23.32 -0.90 -1.46
N LYS A 316 -22.86 -2.01 -0.91
CA LYS A 316 -23.76 -3.06 -0.42
C LYS A 316 -24.69 -2.56 0.71
N ALA A 317 -24.18 -1.72 1.60
CA ALA A 317 -24.96 -1.20 2.72
C ALA A 317 -25.99 -0.13 2.33
N TYR A 318 -25.67 0.69 1.31
CA TYR A 318 -26.51 1.84 0.94
C TYR A 318 -27.33 1.63 -0.34
N ALA A 319 -26.93 0.70 -1.21
CA ALA A 319 -27.54 0.48 -2.52
C ALA A 319 -27.80 -1.01 -2.84
N GLY A 320 -27.61 -1.89 -1.84
CA GLY A 320 -27.82 -3.34 -1.93
C GLY A 320 -29.22 -3.80 -1.57
#